data_d8a3c7f9fa48356226699fe31b38b129
#
_entry.id   d8a3c7f9fa48356226699fe31b38b129
#
_cell.length_a   1.000
_cell.length_b   1.000
_cell.length_c   1.000
_cell.angle_alpha   90.00
_cell.angle_beta   90.00
_cell.angle_gamma   90.00
#
_symmetry.space_group_name_H-M   'P 1'
#
loop_
_entity.id
_entity.type
_entity.pdbx_description
1 polymer ?
#
loop_
_entity_poly.entity_id
_entity_poly.type
_entity_poly.pdbx_seq_one_letter_code
_entity_poly.pdbx_strand_id
1 'polypeptide(L)'
;GFGKFGALDTDEDWTCEARRYYFNIVGKYGAQVQAVLKKAAGLDIEKICPLHGPILTENLGFYIDKYNTWSSYQPEDEGILVACASIHGNTKKAAELLAEKLKATGVKVAFTDLCRDDMAEAGGGGFRNDRVVLCACTYDGGIFPPMEDFLHHLKAKAYQNRKIAFVENGSWAPTAARQMKAIVEG
;
A
#
# COMPACT_ATOMS: atom_id res chain seq x y z
N GLY A 1 2.14 17.63 3.57
CA GLY A 1 3.17 18.42 4.00
C GLY A 1 3.49 19.73 3.37
N PHE A 2 2.51 20.55 2.98
CA PHE A 2 2.79 21.91 2.47
C PHE A 2 3.39 22.88 3.49
N GLY A 3 3.68 22.48 4.69
CA GLY A 3 4.05 23.39 5.76
C GLY A 3 5.52 23.41 6.18
N LYS A 4 6.33 22.49 5.67
CA LYS A 4 7.72 22.36 6.16
C LYS A 4 8.76 22.82 5.13
N PHE A 5 8.48 23.89 4.42
CA PHE A 5 9.45 24.45 3.47
C PHE A 5 10.68 24.96 4.23
N GLY A 6 11.84 24.38 3.90
CA GLY A 6 13.09 24.74 4.57
C GLY A 6 13.30 24.11 5.96
N ALA A 7 12.37 23.26 6.44
CA ALA A 7 12.61 22.50 7.66
C ALA A 7 13.69 21.44 7.42
N LEU A 8 14.62 21.33 8.38
CA LEU A 8 15.60 20.26 8.41
C LEU A 8 14.96 18.95 8.93
N ASP A 9 15.73 17.88 8.96
CA ASP A 9 15.35 16.61 9.56
C ASP A 9 14.65 16.82 10.90
N THR A 10 13.61 16.03 11.11
CA THR A 10 12.85 16.02 12.36
C THR A 10 13.01 14.65 13.02
N ASP A 11 12.87 14.59 14.34
CA ASP A 11 12.87 13.32 15.09
C ASP A 11 11.61 12.48 14.81
N GLU A 12 10.66 13.02 14.04
CA GLU A 12 9.43 12.33 13.65
C GLU A 12 9.70 11.32 12.53
N ASP A 13 9.24 10.08 12.72
CA ASP A 13 9.19 9.08 11.64
C ASP A 13 8.10 9.44 10.64
N TRP A 14 8.51 10.04 9.53
CA TRP A 14 7.62 10.39 8.42
C TRP A 14 7.68 9.39 7.25
N THR A 15 8.30 8.23 7.44
CA THR A 15 8.42 7.20 6.40
C THR A 15 7.06 6.76 5.85
N CYS A 16 6.02 6.71 6.70
CA CYS A 16 4.66 6.38 6.27
C CYS A 16 4.12 7.41 5.27
N GLU A 17 4.33 8.70 5.55
CA GLU A 17 3.92 9.79 4.66
C GLU A 17 4.72 9.81 3.36
N ALA A 18 6.03 9.55 3.43
CA ALA A 18 6.87 9.45 2.24
C ALA A 18 6.43 8.29 1.35
N ARG A 19 6.10 7.12 1.93
CA ARG A 19 5.57 5.96 1.20
C ARG A 19 4.23 6.28 0.57
N ARG A 20 3.30 6.86 1.33
CA ARG A 20 1.98 7.27 0.85
C ARG A 20 2.13 8.21 -0.35
N TYR A 21 2.97 9.23 -0.23
CA TYR A 21 3.25 10.17 -1.32
C TYR A 21 3.86 9.45 -2.53
N TYR A 22 4.92 8.64 -2.31
CA TYR A 22 5.61 7.93 -3.38
C TYR A 22 4.64 7.10 -4.23
N PHE A 23 3.90 6.19 -3.63
CA PHE A 23 3.03 5.30 -4.37
C PHE A 23 1.85 6.03 -5.03
N ASN A 24 1.32 7.08 -4.41
CA ASN A 24 0.22 7.82 -5.00
C ASN A 24 0.63 8.71 -6.18
N ILE A 25 1.84 9.22 -6.20
CA ILE A 25 2.30 10.15 -7.23
C ILE A 25 3.21 9.49 -8.27
N VAL A 26 4.18 8.67 -7.83
CA VAL A 26 5.21 8.10 -8.71
C VAL A 26 5.21 6.56 -8.78
N GLY A 27 4.30 5.89 -8.09
CA GLY A 27 4.31 4.42 -7.95
C GLY A 27 4.46 3.65 -9.25
N LYS A 28 3.80 4.07 -10.34
CA LYS A 28 3.91 3.42 -11.66
C LYS A 28 5.24 3.66 -12.39
N TYR A 29 6.07 4.57 -11.90
CA TYR A 29 7.31 5.01 -12.54
C TYR A 29 8.56 4.40 -11.91
N GLY A 30 8.45 3.19 -11.37
CA GLY A 30 9.55 2.51 -10.69
C GLY A 30 10.84 2.44 -11.52
N ALA A 31 10.75 2.12 -12.82
CA ALA A 31 11.90 2.04 -13.71
C ALA A 31 12.64 3.39 -13.83
N GLN A 32 11.90 4.50 -13.90
CA GLN A 32 12.49 5.84 -13.97
C GLN A 32 13.19 6.20 -12.66
N VAL A 33 12.60 5.85 -11.51
CA VAL A 33 13.21 6.05 -10.19
C VAL A 33 14.49 5.22 -10.06
N GLN A 34 14.47 3.94 -10.48
CA GLN A 34 15.67 3.09 -10.51
C GLN A 34 16.79 3.69 -11.38
N ALA A 35 16.44 4.26 -12.52
CA ALA A 35 17.42 4.93 -13.38
C ALA A 35 18.05 6.17 -12.71
N VAL A 36 17.25 6.94 -11.96
CA VAL A 36 17.74 8.09 -11.17
C VAL A 36 18.67 7.62 -10.04
N LEU A 37 18.26 6.61 -9.28
CA LEU A 37 19.06 6.04 -8.20
C LEU A 37 20.42 5.52 -8.71
N LYS A 38 20.42 4.85 -9.87
CA LYS A 38 21.65 4.38 -10.50
C LYS A 38 22.60 5.53 -10.88
N LYS A 39 22.07 6.64 -11.39
CA LYS A 39 22.87 7.84 -11.69
C LYS A 39 23.40 8.49 -10.41
N ALA A 40 22.57 8.54 -9.36
CA ALA A 40 22.93 9.13 -8.08
C ALA A 40 23.97 8.31 -7.29
N ALA A 41 24.08 7.01 -7.54
CA ALA A 41 25.01 6.12 -6.82
C ALA A 41 26.49 6.48 -6.95
N GLY A 42 26.87 7.25 -7.98
CA GLY A 42 28.22 7.76 -8.18
C GLY A 42 28.47 9.15 -7.59
N LEU A 43 27.48 9.75 -6.93
CA LEU A 43 27.58 11.10 -6.37
C LEU A 43 27.81 11.03 -4.86
N ASP A 44 28.61 11.94 -4.34
CA ASP A 44 28.73 12.18 -2.90
C ASP A 44 27.59 13.12 -2.46
N ILE A 45 26.50 12.52 -1.98
CA ILE A 45 25.28 13.23 -1.63
C ILE A 45 25.33 13.63 -0.16
N GLU A 46 25.50 14.90 0.12
CA GLU A 46 25.50 15.46 1.48
C GLU A 46 24.10 15.86 1.98
N LYS A 47 23.18 16.16 1.06
CA LYS A 47 21.82 16.63 1.39
C LYS A 47 20.83 16.19 0.33
N ILE A 48 19.59 15.91 0.77
CA ILE A 48 18.46 15.70 -0.12
C ILE A 48 17.43 16.79 0.17
N CYS A 49 17.09 17.58 -0.87
CA CYS A 49 16.14 18.70 -0.76
C CYS A 49 14.87 18.34 -1.56
N PRO A 50 13.89 17.63 -0.96
CA PRO A 50 12.68 17.26 -1.65
C PRO A 50 11.81 18.48 -1.94
N LEU A 51 11.05 18.44 -3.04
CA LEU A 51 10.04 19.47 -3.32
C LEU A 51 8.89 19.41 -2.30
N HIS A 52 8.64 18.25 -1.71
CA HIS A 52 7.63 18.02 -0.67
C HIS A 52 8.28 17.24 0.47
N GLY A 53 8.34 17.84 1.64
CA GLY A 53 8.93 17.26 2.84
C GLY A 53 10.08 18.07 3.42
N PRO A 54 10.70 17.58 4.51
CA PRO A 54 11.85 18.23 5.12
C PRO A 54 13.12 18.06 4.28
N ILE A 55 14.07 18.96 4.46
CA ILE A 55 15.43 18.80 3.94
C ILE A 55 16.12 17.73 4.79
N LEU A 56 16.67 16.73 4.14
CA LEU A 56 17.34 15.61 4.79
C LEU A 56 18.85 15.87 4.79
N THR A 57 19.45 15.83 5.96
CA THR A 57 20.90 16.03 6.16
C THR A 57 21.55 14.83 6.85
N GLU A 58 20.73 13.96 7.44
CA GLU A 58 21.17 12.76 8.16
C GLU A 58 20.47 11.53 7.60
N ASN A 59 21.04 10.36 7.83
CA ASN A 59 20.45 9.07 7.43
C ASN A 59 20.03 8.99 5.95
N LEU A 60 20.72 9.66 5.05
CA LEU A 60 20.36 9.73 3.63
C LEU A 60 20.28 8.36 2.98
N GLY A 61 21.16 7.42 3.38
CA GLY A 61 21.14 6.04 2.93
C GLY A 61 19.82 5.33 3.21
N PHE A 62 19.22 5.56 4.38
CA PHE A 62 17.91 4.99 4.74
C PHE A 62 16.82 5.38 3.75
N TYR A 63 16.74 6.65 3.38
CA TYR A 63 15.73 7.12 2.42
C TYR A 63 16.01 6.62 1.00
N ILE A 64 17.28 6.61 0.58
CA ILE A 64 17.68 6.06 -0.72
C ILE A 64 17.31 4.58 -0.80
N ASP A 65 17.54 3.80 0.25
CA ASP A 65 17.17 2.38 0.32
C ASP A 65 15.64 2.18 0.28
N LYS A 66 14.86 3.05 0.94
CA LYS A 66 13.40 3.04 0.85
C LYS A 66 12.93 3.27 -0.59
N TYR A 67 13.46 4.29 -1.26
CA TYR A 67 13.14 4.54 -2.67
C TYR A 67 13.56 3.40 -3.59
N ASN A 68 14.69 2.75 -3.31
CA ASN A 68 15.12 1.56 -4.03
C ASN A 68 14.14 0.39 -3.85
N THR A 69 13.71 0.13 -2.62
CA THR A 69 12.71 -0.89 -2.28
C THR A 69 11.37 -0.61 -2.97
N TRP A 70 10.85 0.62 -2.86
CA TRP A 70 9.56 0.99 -3.45
C TRP A 70 9.58 0.93 -4.97
N SER A 71 10.64 1.43 -5.60
CA SER A 71 10.75 1.51 -7.06
C SER A 71 11.09 0.17 -7.74
N SER A 72 11.58 -0.80 -6.98
CA SER A 72 11.72 -2.19 -7.41
C SER A 72 10.48 -3.04 -7.07
N TYR A 73 9.43 -2.43 -6.52
CA TYR A 73 8.18 -3.09 -6.10
C TYR A 73 8.38 -4.21 -5.07
N GLN A 74 9.43 -4.11 -4.28
CA GLN A 74 9.66 -5.05 -3.18
C GLN A 74 8.85 -4.63 -1.93
N PRO A 75 8.35 -5.58 -1.15
CA PRO A 75 7.74 -5.26 0.14
C PRO A 75 8.79 -4.76 1.13
N GLU A 76 8.37 -3.90 2.05
CA GLU A 76 9.23 -3.46 3.15
C GLU A 76 9.19 -4.43 4.33
N ASP A 77 8.03 -5.02 4.57
CA ASP A 77 7.78 -5.90 5.71
C ASP A 77 7.24 -7.27 5.26
N GLU A 78 7.66 -8.30 5.95
CA GLU A 78 6.96 -9.57 5.98
C GLU A 78 5.74 -9.42 6.88
N GLY A 79 4.59 -9.11 6.27
CA GLY A 79 3.36 -8.83 6.98
C GLY A 79 2.14 -9.05 6.10
N ILE A 80 0.96 -8.88 6.68
CA ILE A 80 -0.31 -9.06 6.01
C ILE A 80 -1.13 -7.78 6.16
N LEU A 81 -1.57 -7.20 5.04
CA LEU A 81 -2.66 -6.23 5.06
C LEU A 81 -3.99 -6.98 4.88
N VAL A 82 -4.92 -6.83 5.81
CA VAL A 82 -6.31 -7.25 5.63
C VAL A 82 -7.12 -6.01 5.25
N ALA A 83 -7.52 -5.92 3.99
CA ALA A 83 -8.35 -4.84 3.47
C ALA A 83 -9.79 -5.32 3.29
N CYS A 84 -10.76 -4.62 3.87
CA CYS A 84 -12.15 -5.01 3.77
C CYS A 84 -13.06 -3.89 3.27
N ALA A 85 -14.10 -4.28 2.52
CA ALA A 85 -15.22 -3.43 2.17
C ALA A 85 -16.52 -4.16 2.54
N SER A 86 -17.31 -3.56 3.42
CA SER A 86 -18.50 -4.21 4.00
C SER A 86 -19.70 -3.28 4.03
N ILE A 87 -20.83 -3.74 3.47
CA ILE A 87 -22.09 -2.97 3.42
C ILE A 87 -22.74 -2.94 4.82
N HIS A 88 -22.98 -4.11 5.40
CA HIS A 88 -23.73 -4.28 6.64
C HIS A 88 -22.87 -4.76 7.83
N GLY A 89 -21.54 -4.71 7.70
CA GLY A 89 -20.61 -5.10 8.75
C GLY A 89 -20.30 -6.60 8.85
N ASN A 90 -20.98 -7.49 8.12
CA ASN A 90 -20.74 -8.93 8.23
C ASN A 90 -19.38 -9.33 7.63
N THR A 91 -19.04 -8.82 6.45
CA THR A 91 -17.70 -9.04 5.86
C THR A 91 -16.61 -8.44 6.75
N LYS A 92 -16.87 -7.27 7.35
CA LYS A 92 -15.94 -6.65 8.30
C LYS A 92 -15.69 -7.54 9.51
N LYS A 93 -16.73 -8.06 10.16
CA LYS A 93 -16.58 -9.00 11.28
C LYS A 93 -15.76 -10.24 10.92
N ALA A 94 -15.99 -10.80 9.74
CA ALA A 94 -15.22 -11.94 9.26
C ALA A 94 -13.73 -11.56 9.01
N ALA A 95 -13.47 -10.39 8.43
CA ALA A 95 -12.14 -9.88 8.19
C ALA A 95 -11.38 -9.57 9.50
N GLU A 96 -12.06 -8.98 10.49
CA GLU A 96 -11.51 -8.72 11.82
C GLU A 96 -11.13 -10.02 12.54
N LEU A 97 -12.03 -11.02 12.52
CA LEU A 97 -11.74 -12.34 13.09
C LEU A 97 -10.56 -13.02 12.41
N LEU A 98 -10.46 -12.91 11.09
CA LEU A 98 -9.32 -13.43 10.34
C LEU A 98 -8.03 -12.71 10.75
N ALA A 99 -8.06 -11.38 10.84
CA ALA A 99 -6.91 -10.57 11.25
C ALA A 99 -6.41 -10.96 12.65
N GLU A 100 -7.31 -11.18 13.60
CA GLU A 100 -6.97 -11.66 14.95
C GLU A 100 -6.33 -13.05 14.93
N LYS A 101 -6.90 -13.98 14.16
CA LYS A 101 -6.32 -15.34 14.01
C LYS A 101 -4.92 -15.30 13.37
N LEU A 102 -4.72 -14.44 12.39
CA LEU A 102 -3.41 -14.24 11.77
C LEU A 102 -2.41 -13.61 12.75
N LYS A 103 -2.82 -12.61 13.53
CA LYS A 103 -1.98 -12.01 14.59
C LYS A 103 -1.55 -13.05 15.62
N ALA A 104 -2.44 -13.97 15.98
CA ALA A 104 -2.14 -15.05 16.93
C ALA A 104 -1.05 -16.01 16.45
N THR A 105 -0.73 -16.04 15.15
CA THR A 105 0.40 -16.81 14.61
C THR A 105 1.74 -16.10 14.73
N GLY A 106 1.78 -14.88 15.27
CA GLY A 106 2.99 -14.06 15.39
C GLY A 106 3.32 -13.20 14.17
N VAL A 107 2.49 -13.24 13.11
CA VAL A 107 2.69 -12.43 11.90
C VAL A 107 2.20 -10.98 12.15
N LYS A 108 2.92 -10.00 11.61
CA LYS A 108 2.45 -8.61 11.61
C LYS A 108 1.21 -8.49 10.73
N VAL A 109 0.13 -7.95 11.28
CA VAL A 109 -1.11 -7.74 10.54
C VAL A 109 -1.58 -6.30 10.68
N ALA A 110 -1.73 -5.61 9.56
CA ALA A 110 -2.43 -4.35 9.43
C ALA A 110 -3.88 -4.61 8.96
N PHE A 111 -4.79 -3.75 9.36
CA PHE A 111 -6.20 -3.82 8.96
C PHE A 111 -6.64 -2.47 8.40
N THR A 112 -7.43 -2.48 7.32
CA THR A 112 -8.05 -1.27 6.78
C THR A 112 -9.49 -1.53 6.36
N ASP A 113 -10.37 -0.60 6.72
CA ASP A 113 -11.77 -0.56 6.29
C ASP A 113 -11.92 0.45 5.14
N LEU A 114 -11.94 -0.05 3.92
CA LEU A 114 -12.01 0.76 2.71
C LEU A 114 -13.28 1.63 2.59
N CYS A 115 -14.28 1.39 3.44
CA CYS A 115 -15.48 2.23 3.50
C CYS A 115 -15.29 3.47 4.39
N ARG A 116 -14.19 3.55 5.17
CA ARG A 116 -13.99 4.58 6.20
C ARG A 116 -12.61 5.18 6.21
N ASP A 117 -11.59 4.39 5.89
CA ASP A 117 -10.20 4.80 5.97
C ASP A 117 -9.76 5.53 4.68
N ASP A 118 -8.67 6.26 4.79
CA ASP A 118 -8.08 6.94 3.64
C ASP A 118 -7.55 5.94 2.60
N MET A 119 -7.99 6.10 1.36
CA MET A 119 -7.62 5.20 0.25
C MET A 119 -6.11 5.24 -0.05
N ALA A 120 -5.47 6.38 0.14
CA ALA A 120 -4.04 6.54 -0.10
C ALA A 120 -3.20 5.83 0.98
N GLU A 121 -3.67 5.83 2.24
CA GLU A 121 -3.07 5.05 3.33
C GLU A 121 -3.26 3.56 3.12
N ALA A 122 -4.47 3.14 2.74
CA ALA A 122 -4.76 1.74 2.41
C ALA A 122 -3.84 1.23 1.29
N GLY A 123 -3.65 2.03 0.24
CA GLY A 123 -2.71 1.76 -0.85
C GLY A 123 -1.27 1.63 -0.35
N GLY A 124 -0.79 2.59 0.44
CA GLY A 124 0.53 2.53 1.07
C GLY A 124 0.74 1.27 1.91
N GLY A 125 -0.28 0.85 2.65
CA GLY A 125 -0.30 -0.41 3.40
C GLY A 125 -0.19 -1.65 2.50
N GLY A 126 -0.86 -1.64 1.35
CA GLY A 126 -0.77 -2.70 0.35
C GLY A 126 0.65 -2.85 -0.22
N PHE A 127 1.31 -1.76 -0.51
CA PHE A 127 2.69 -1.77 -1.00
C PHE A 127 3.72 -2.11 0.08
N ARG A 128 3.45 -1.80 1.34
CA ARG A 128 4.34 -2.08 2.46
C ARG A 128 4.50 -3.56 2.74
N ASN A 129 3.39 -4.31 2.74
CA ASN A 129 3.33 -5.70 3.16
C ASN A 129 3.54 -6.67 1.99
N ASP A 130 4.13 -7.83 2.25
CA ASP A 130 4.36 -8.89 1.24
C ASP A 130 3.08 -9.68 0.91
N ARG A 131 2.06 -9.60 1.76
CA ARG A 131 0.79 -10.32 1.63
C ARG A 131 -0.41 -9.40 1.84
N VAL A 132 -1.46 -9.63 1.08
CA VAL A 132 -2.73 -8.90 1.20
C VAL A 132 -3.89 -9.87 1.19
N VAL A 133 -4.85 -9.67 2.10
CA VAL A 133 -6.15 -10.35 2.07
C VAL A 133 -7.22 -9.32 1.71
N LEU A 134 -7.94 -9.59 0.64
CA LEU A 134 -9.01 -8.73 0.12
C LEU A 134 -10.35 -9.34 0.50
N CYS A 135 -11.13 -8.62 1.33
CA CYS A 135 -12.41 -9.09 1.85
C CYS A 135 -13.54 -8.21 1.34
N ALA A 136 -14.38 -8.72 0.45
CA ALA A 136 -15.51 -7.99 -0.10
C ALA A 136 -16.70 -8.88 -0.37
N CYS A 137 -17.90 -8.30 -0.39
CA CYS A 137 -19.09 -8.99 -0.82
C CYS A 137 -19.35 -8.77 -2.33
N THR A 138 -20.07 -9.72 -2.92
CA THR A 138 -20.68 -9.54 -4.23
C THR A 138 -21.78 -8.48 -4.13
N TYR A 139 -21.73 -7.48 -4.99
CA TYR A 139 -22.66 -6.39 -5.04
C TYR A 139 -23.09 -6.18 -6.50
N ASP A 140 -24.39 -6.25 -6.76
CA ASP A 140 -24.96 -6.08 -8.11
C ASP A 140 -24.27 -6.96 -9.19
N GLY A 141 -23.96 -8.21 -8.82
CA GLY A 141 -23.21 -9.14 -9.68
C GLY A 141 -21.71 -8.83 -9.82
N GLY A 142 -21.23 -7.75 -9.24
CA GLY A 142 -19.86 -7.25 -9.27
C GLY A 142 -19.16 -7.29 -7.93
N ILE A 143 -18.17 -6.41 -7.77
CA ILE A 143 -17.45 -6.17 -6.53
C ILE A 143 -18.09 -4.99 -5.82
N PHE A 144 -18.14 -5.01 -4.48
CA PHE A 144 -18.60 -3.84 -3.73
C PHE A 144 -17.68 -2.62 -4.00
N PRO A 145 -18.25 -1.47 -4.42
CA PRO A 145 -17.50 -0.36 -5.03
C PRO A 145 -16.24 0.11 -4.30
N PRO A 146 -16.19 0.26 -2.95
CA PRO A 146 -14.95 0.69 -2.29
C PRO A 146 -13.79 -0.28 -2.50
N MET A 147 -14.05 -1.59 -2.62
CA MET A 147 -13.02 -2.57 -2.95
C MET A 147 -12.62 -2.47 -4.42
N GLU A 148 -13.56 -2.32 -5.32
CA GLU A 148 -13.27 -2.18 -6.75
C GLU A 148 -12.41 -0.95 -7.02
N ASP A 149 -12.74 0.18 -6.40
CA ASP A 149 -11.96 1.42 -6.48
C ASP A 149 -10.54 1.22 -5.95
N PHE A 150 -10.38 0.58 -4.79
CA PHE A 150 -9.08 0.23 -4.23
C PHE A 150 -8.22 -0.58 -5.20
N LEU A 151 -8.80 -1.62 -5.82
CA LEU A 151 -8.09 -2.46 -6.78
C LEU A 151 -7.65 -1.70 -8.03
N HIS A 152 -8.49 -0.82 -8.55
CA HIS A 152 -8.14 0.04 -9.68
C HIS A 152 -7.03 1.03 -9.30
N HIS A 153 -7.04 1.57 -8.09
CA HIS A 153 -5.93 2.39 -7.59
C HIS A 153 -4.62 1.59 -7.51
N LEU A 154 -4.64 0.37 -7.00
CA LEU A 154 -3.45 -0.49 -6.95
C LEU A 154 -2.92 -0.80 -8.37
N LYS A 155 -3.81 -1.19 -9.29
CA LYS A 155 -3.46 -1.47 -10.68
C LYS A 155 -2.85 -0.25 -11.37
N ALA A 156 -3.45 0.93 -11.21
CA ALA A 156 -2.94 2.17 -11.80
C ALA A 156 -1.52 2.56 -11.31
N LYS A 157 -1.06 1.97 -10.20
CA LYS A 157 0.26 2.18 -9.59
C LYS A 157 1.22 1.02 -9.82
N ALA A 158 0.89 0.12 -10.74
CA ALA A 158 1.69 -1.06 -11.08
C ALA A 158 1.94 -2.00 -9.87
N TYR A 159 0.91 -2.19 -9.03
CA TYR A 159 0.98 -3.10 -7.89
C TYR A 159 1.36 -4.51 -8.33
N GLN A 160 2.40 -5.07 -7.73
CA GLN A 160 2.97 -6.35 -8.12
C GLN A 160 3.82 -6.95 -7.01
N ASN A 161 4.31 -8.19 -7.23
CA ASN A 161 5.21 -8.90 -6.31
C ASN A 161 4.61 -9.11 -4.91
N ARG A 162 3.31 -9.37 -4.84
CA ARG A 162 2.60 -9.65 -3.58
C ARG A 162 1.80 -10.95 -3.68
N LYS A 163 1.65 -11.63 -2.55
CA LYS A 163 0.72 -12.76 -2.43
C LYS A 163 -0.64 -12.24 -2.02
N ILE A 164 -1.69 -12.63 -2.74
CA ILE A 164 -3.04 -12.14 -2.51
C ILE A 164 -3.96 -13.31 -2.17
N ALA A 165 -4.75 -13.15 -1.11
CA ALA A 165 -5.85 -14.05 -0.77
C ALA A 165 -7.18 -13.27 -0.83
N PHE A 166 -8.26 -13.99 -1.11
CA PHE A 166 -9.59 -13.41 -1.26
C PHE A 166 -10.57 -14.04 -0.27
N VAL A 167 -11.39 -13.19 0.33
CA VAL A 167 -12.54 -13.56 1.16
C VAL A 167 -13.78 -12.92 0.56
N GLU A 168 -14.73 -13.72 0.14
CA GLU A 168 -15.97 -13.23 -0.45
C GLU A 168 -17.21 -13.75 0.25
N ASN A 169 -18.30 -13.03 0.10
CA ASN A 169 -19.65 -13.53 0.35
C ASN A 169 -20.63 -13.01 -0.69
N GLY A 170 -21.81 -13.63 -0.73
CA GLY A 170 -22.90 -13.21 -1.61
C GLY A 170 -24.13 -14.05 -1.33
N SER A 171 -25.31 -13.48 -1.58
CA SER A 171 -26.58 -14.11 -1.24
C SER A 171 -26.97 -15.25 -2.19
N TRP A 172 -26.59 -15.15 -3.47
CA TRP A 172 -26.97 -16.14 -4.49
C TRP A 172 -25.76 -16.80 -5.12
N ALA A 173 -25.00 -16.04 -5.92
CA ALA A 173 -23.82 -16.53 -6.62
C ALA A 173 -22.64 -15.59 -6.30
N PRO A 174 -21.80 -15.90 -5.31
CA PRO A 174 -20.63 -15.10 -5.02
C PRO A 174 -19.70 -15.02 -6.24
N THR A 175 -19.37 -13.82 -6.68
CA THR A 175 -18.50 -13.55 -7.84
C THR A 175 -17.38 -12.55 -7.55
N ALA A 176 -17.38 -11.94 -6.37
CA ALA A 176 -16.43 -10.89 -6.01
C ALA A 176 -14.98 -11.37 -6.08
N ALA A 177 -14.66 -12.55 -5.53
CA ALA A 177 -13.28 -13.06 -5.54
C ALA A 177 -12.75 -13.28 -6.96
N ARG A 178 -13.56 -13.87 -7.84
CA ARG A 178 -13.19 -14.07 -9.25
C ARG A 178 -12.90 -12.74 -9.95
N GLN A 179 -13.72 -11.72 -9.69
CA GLN A 179 -13.57 -10.41 -10.31
C GLN A 179 -12.40 -9.63 -9.70
N MET A 180 -12.22 -9.66 -8.37
CA MET A 180 -11.04 -9.10 -7.71
C MET A 180 -9.75 -9.70 -8.29
N LYS A 181 -9.72 -11.03 -8.43
CA LYS A 181 -8.58 -11.73 -9.03
C LYS A 181 -8.30 -11.27 -10.46
N ALA A 182 -9.32 -11.13 -11.29
CA ALA A 182 -9.16 -10.66 -12.67
C ALA A 182 -8.58 -9.24 -12.76
N ILE A 183 -8.89 -8.35 -11.81
CA ILE A 183 -8.34 -6.99 -11.79
C ILE A 183 -6.85 -7.00 -11.41
N VAL A 184 -6.45 -7.83 -10.42
CA VAL A 184 -5.06 -7.83 -9.92
C VAL A 184 -4.10 -8.68 -10.76
N GLU A 185 -4.59 -9.58 -11.60
CA GLU A 185 -3.79 -10.42 -12.50
C GLU A 185 -3.69 -9.86 -13.94
N GLY A 186 -4.51 -8.89 -14.30
CA GLY A 186 -4.53 -8.24 -15.63
C GLY A 186 -3.86 -6.88 -15.61
#